data_d1bb1dd122fd564665aecef91aa50879
#
_entry.id   d1bb1dd122fd564665aecef91aa50879
#
_cell.length_a   1.000
_cell.length_b   1.000
_cell.length_c   1.000
_cell.angle_alpha   90.00
_cell.angle_beta   90.00
_cell.angle_gamma   90.00
#
_symmetry.space_group_name_H-M   'P 1'
#
loop_
_entity.id
_entity.type
_entity.pdbx_description
1 polymer ?
#
loop_
_entity_poly.entity_id
_entity_poly.type
_entity_poly.pdbx_seq_one_letter_code
_entity_poly.pdbx_strand_id
1 'polypeptide(L)'
;MDLNKSKEVAGLTVGLIGLGLMGTPMAHKLSQSGAMLRVWNRNQSKSSQLATELDNVYVCKTPCDVSEGADVTILMLTDAEAVDEVVFGAEGNSEGLANNLKPGSLLIDMGTTSVLKTRAFATKLEMSGSEWVDAPVSGGTTAAESGTLTIMVGGSNQAFKKALPWLQILGERITHVGDTGAGQIAKSANQMIVGLTIGAVAEAFTLADANGVEPAKIREALFGGFAHSRILELHGERMIKEDFQARAKCSIQRKDIKEAIELASASNCNLPSLETNLKLWDYMIEENMGDLDHSALLLAISGQKKEAP
;
A
#
# COMPACT_ATOMS: atom_id res chain seq x y z
N MET A 1 14.84 9.65 15.26
CA MET A 1 15.25 8.35 14.71
C MET A 1 15.91 7.58 15.83
N ASP A 2 15.40 6.41 16.18
CA ASP A 2 15.97 5.61 17.28
C ASP A 2 17.28 4.99 16.79
N LEU A 3 18.40 5.47 17.31
CA LEU A 3 19.77 5.06 16.91
C LEU A 3 20.04 3.54 17.05
N ASN A 4 19.20 2.83 17.81
CA ASN A 4 19.33 1.38 17.94
C ASN A 4 18.75 0.63 16.72
N LYS A 5 17.67 1.13 16.12
CA LYS A 5 17.02 0.47 14.98
C LYS A 5 17.88 0.50 13.70
N SER A 6 18.60 1.58 13.47
CA SER A 6 19.48 1.73 12.30
C SER A 6 20.73 0.87 12.36
N LYS A 7 21.22 0.49 13.56
CA LYS A 7 22.43 -0.31 13.71
C LYS A 7 22.27 -1.76 13.25
N GLU A 8 21.05 -2.31 13.25
CA GLU A 8 20.80 -3.70 12.90
C GLU A 8 20.89 -3.96 11.38
N VAL A 9 20.61 -2.92 10.55
CA VAL A 9 20.61 -3.06 9.09
C VAL A 9 21.76 -2.31 8.41
N ALA A 10 22.57 -1.56 9.16
CA ALA A 10 23.67 -0.81 8.60
C ALA A 10 24.71 -1.73 7.95
N GLY A 11 25.04 -1.47 6.70
CA GLY A 11 25.97 -2.28 5.89
C GLY A 11 25.35 -3.54 5.28
N LEU A 12 24.09 -3.88 5.62
CA LEU A 12 23.34 -4.93 4.94
C LEU A 12 22.78 -4.41 3.60
N THR A 13 22.44 -5.33 2.71
CA THR A 13 21.90 -5.00 1.39
C THR A 13 20.40 -5.32 1.31
N VAL A 14 19.61 -4.35 0.91
CA VAL A 14 18.17 -4.53 0.64
C VAL A 14 17.86 -4.34 -0.83
N GLY A 15 17.17 -5.31 -1.41
CA GLY A 15 16.52 -5.15 -2.71
C GLY A 15 15.21 -4.38 -2.55
N LEU A 16 14.95 -3.38 -3.39
CA LEU A 16 13.68 -2.67 -3.40
C LEU A 16 13.14 -2.55 -4.82
N ILE A 17 11.95 -3.10 -5.03
CA ILE A 17 11.26 -3.11 -6.31
C ILE A 17 9.98 -2.27 -6.21
N GLY A 18 9.87 -1.29 -7.09
CA GLY A 18 8.74 -0.35 -7.14
C GLY A 18 9.05 0.98 -6.46
N LEU A 19 9.36 2.00 -7.28
CA LEU A 19 9.68 3.37 -6.87
C LEU A 19 8.52 4.33 -7.24
N GLY A 20 7.33 3.97 -6.75
CA GLY A 20 6.13 4.81 -6.84
C GLY A 20 6.06 5.84 -5.69
N LEU A 21 4.85 6.38 -5.49
CA LEU A 21 4.57 7.35 -4.41
C LEU A 21 5.00 6.85 -3.02
N MET A 22 4.90 5.55 -2.77
CA MET A 22 5.28 4.94 -1.50
C MET A 22 6.72 4.44 -1.50
N GLY A 23 7.16 3.76 -2.57
CA GLY A 23 8.47 3.12 -2.60
C GLY A 23 9.65 4.10 -2.62
N THR A 24 9.50 5.28 -3.23
CA THR A 24 10.55 6.30 -3.22
C THR A 24 10.86 6.80 -1.80
N PRO A 25 9.90 7.28 -0.99
CA PRO A 25 10.19 7.66 0.39
C PRO A 25 10.68 6.48 1.26
N MET A 26 10.22 5.26 1.01
CA MET A 26 10.76 4.07 1.68
C MET A 26 12.24 3.85 1.35
N ALA A 27 12.64 4.05 0.08
CA ALA A 27 14.05 3.97 -0.33
C ALA A 27 14.91 4.98 0.44
N HIS A 28 14.46 6.22 0.57
CA HIS A 28 15.15 7.24 1.36
C HIS A 28 15.33 6.81 2.82
N LYS A 29 14.30 6.22 3.44
CA LYS A 29 14.40 5.73 4.83
C LYS A 29 15.38 4.59 4.98
N LEU A 30 15.35 3.62 4.09
CA LEU A 30 16.29 2.49 4.08
C LEU A 30 17.73 2.98 3.86
N SER A 31 17.95 3.91 2.94
CA SER A 31 19.24 4.54 2.72
C SER A 31 19.77 5.26 3.98
N GLN A 32 18.92 6.06 4.64
CA GLN A 32 19.25 6.77 5.87
C GLN A 32 19.59 5.84 7.05
N SER A 33 19.17 4.59 7.03
CA SER A 33 19.53 3.59 8.03
C SER A 33 20.93 3.01 7.84
N GLY A 34 21.61 3.36 6.74
CA GLY A 34 22.92 2.85 6.38
C GLY A 34 22.90 1.54 5.58
N ALA A 35 21.74 1.07 5.15
CA ALA A 35 21.62 -0.08 4.26
C ALA A 35 22.08 0.25 2.84
N MET A 36 22.67 -0.71 2.13
CA MET A 36 22.95 -0.62 0.70
C MET A 36 21.68 -1.02 -0.07
N LEU A 37 21.25 -0.22 -1.07
CA LEU A 37 20.06 -0.48 -1.83
C LEU A 37 20.38 -1.02 -3.22
N ARG A 38 19.72 -2.10 -3.62
CA ARG A 38 19.62 -2.57 -4.99
C ARG A 38 18.20 -2.31 -5.47
N VAL A 39 18.03 -1.41 -6.45
CA VAL A 39 16.70 -0.92 -6.82
C VAL A 39 16.36 -1.22 -8.26
N TRP A 40 15.08 -1.54 -8.48
CA TRP A 40 14.51 -1.64 -9.82
C TRP A 40 13.10 -1.03 -9.86
N ASN A 41 12.79 -0.41 -10.97
CA ASN A 41 11.46 0.08 -11.29
C ASN A 41 11.19 -0.05 -12.79
N ARG A 42 9.97 -0.40 -13.19
CA ARG A 42 9.58 -0.54 -14.61
C ARG A 42 9.94 0.72 -15.42
N ASN A 43 9.69 1.91 -14.87
CA ASN A 43 10.24 3.14 -15.42
C ASN A 43 11.63 3.38 -14.82
N GLN A 44 12.68 3.05 -15.59
CA GLN A 44 14.07 3.13 -15.17
C GLN A 44 14.54 4.54 -14.82
N SER A 45 13.88 5.61 -15.33
CA SER A 45 14.24 6.98 -14.99
C SER A 45 14.11 7.26 -13.48
N LYS A 46 13.14 6.62 -12.80
CA LYS A 46 12.96 6.75 -11.35
C LYS A 46 14.11 6.12 -10.56
N SER A 47 14.58 4.96 -10.99
CA SER A 47 15.74 4.29 -10.38
C SER A 47 17.01 5.14 -10.55
N SER A 48 17.22 5.67 -11.76
CA SER A 48 18.36 6.52 -12.08
C SER A 48 18.30 7.84 -11.29
N GLN A 49 17.14 8.47 -11.17
CA GLN A 49 16.96 9.66 -10.35
C GLN A 49 17.32 9.39 -8.89
N LEU A 50 16.81 8.32 -8.30
CA LEU A 50 17.09 7.94 -6.92
C LEU A 50 18.61 7.77 -6.68
N ALA A 51 19.32 7.18 -7.64
CA ALA A 51 20.77 7.01 -7.56
C ALA A 51 21.57 8.33 -7.70
N THR A 52 20.95 9.42 -8.19
CA THR A 52 21.57 10.76 -8.13
C THR A 52 21.36 11.46 -6.79
N GLU A 53 20.36 11.03 -6.03
CA GLU A 53 20.00 11.62 -4.74
C GLU A 53 20.66 10.90 -3.55
N LEU A 54 21.07 9.63 -3.71
CA LEU A 54 21.56 8.75 -2.65
C LEU A 54 22.81 7.99 -3.10
N ASP A 55 23.89 8.07 -2.30
CA ASP A 55 25.20 7.49 -2.63
C ASP A 55 25.25 5.94 -2.50
N ASN A 56 24.33 5.34 -1.72
CA ASN A 56 24.31 3.90 -1.41
C ASN A 56 23.24 3.15 -2.23
N VAL A 57 22.97 3.58 -3.46
CA VAL A 57 21.98 2.98 -4.36
C VAL A 57 22.65 2.40 -5.60
N TYR A 58 22.36 1.13 -5.87
CA TYR A 58 22.72 0.44 -7.11
C TYR A 58 21.47 0.22 -7.97
N VAL A 59 21.47 0.72 -9.20
CA VAL A 59 20.37 0.56 -10.16
C VAL A 59 20.51 -0.77 -10.88
N CYS A 60 19.53 -1.65 -10.72
CA CYS A 60 19.46 -2.95 -11.38
C CYS A 60 18.80 -2.83 -12.75
N LYS A 61 19.22 -3.65 -13.72
CA LYS A 61 18.66 -3.66 -15.08
C LYS A 61 17.35 -4.45 -15.14
N THR A 62 17.26 -5.55 -14.39
CA THR A 62 16.11 -6.45 -14.32
C THR A 62 15.65 -6.65 -12.88
N PRO A 63 14.41 -7.11 -12.65
CA PRO A 63 13.97 -7.50 -11.30
C PRO A 63 14.86 -8.61 -10.70
N CYS A 64 15.32 -9.53 -11.54
CA CYS A 64 16.17 -10.66 -11.16
C CYS A 64 17.47 -10.19 -10.51
N ASP A 65 18.07 -9.11 -11.05
CA ASP A 65 19.33 -8.56 -10.52
C ASP A 65 19.19 -8.01 -9.10
N VAL A 66 17.97 -7.63 -8.68
CA VAL A 66 17.73 -6.97 -7.39
C VAL A 66 18.06 -7.90 -6.22
N SER A 67 17.74 -9.19 -6.33
CA SER A 67 17.99 -10.17 -5.27
C SER A 67 19.44 -10.61 -5.16
N GLU A 68 20.27 -10.29 -6.15
CA GLU A 68 21.67 -10.71 -6.14
C GLU A 68 22.45 -10.05 -4.99
N GLY A 69 22.84 -10.84 -4.00
CA GLY A 69 23.54 -10.36 -2.81
C GLY A 69 22.68 -9.54 -1.83
N ALA A 70 21.37 -9.50 -2.03
CA ALA A 70 20.45 -8.87 -1.08
C ALA A 70 20.17 -9.80 0.11
N ASP A 71 20.19 -9.25 1.33
CA ASP A 71 19.79 -9.95 2.56
C ASP A 71 18.26 -10.12 2.64
N VAL A 72 17.53 -9.18 2.03
CA VAL A 72 16.08 -9.19 1.91
C VAL A 72 15.67 -8.46 0.63
N THR A 73 14.54 -8.85 0.04
CA THR A 73 13.94 -8.08 -1.07
C THR A 73 12.55 -7.59 -0.70
N ILE A 74 12.31 -6.31 -0.86
CA ILE A 74 11.04 -5.63 -0.58
C ILE A 74 10.37 -5.29 -1.90
N LEU A 75 9.08 -5.62 -2.00
CA LEU A 75 8.21 -5.22 -3.10
C LEU A 75 7.28 -4.11 -2.62
N MET A 76 7.12 -3.06 -3.44
CA MET A 76 6.11 -2.01 -3.25
C MET A 76 5.40 -1.75 -4.57
N LEU A 77 4.58 -2.73 -4.97
CA LEU A 77 3.89 -2.81 -6.27
C LEU A 77 2.40 -2.51 -6.12
N THR A 78 1.72 -2.30 -7.25
CA THR A 78 0.33 -1.79 -7.28
C THR A 78 -0.73 -2.86 -7.08
N ASP A 79 -0.48 -4.08 -7.58
CA ASP A 79 -1.45 -5.16 -7.69
C ASP A 79 -0.78 -6.53 -7.80
N ALA A 80 -1.58 -7.58 -7.77
CA ALA A 80 -1.12 -8.96 -7.82
C ALA A 80 -0.50 -9.34 -9.18
N GLU A 81 -0.96 -8.73 -10.26
CA GLU A 81 -0.46 -8.94 -11.62
C GLU A 81 0.97 -8.43 -11.73
N ALA A 82 1.23 -7.23 -11.21
CA ALA A 82 2.59 -6.67 -11.15
C ALA A 82 3.53 -7.51 -10.27
N VAL A 83 3.01 -8.07 -9.17
CA VAL A 83 3.79 -8.99 -8.31
C VAL A 83 4.11 -10.28 -9.05
N ASP A 84 3.12 -10.89 -9.72
CA ASP A 84 3.31 -12.14 -10.48
C ASP A 84 4.37 -11.95 -11.59
N GLU A 85 4.22 -10.89 -12.39
CA GLU A 85 5.16 -10.54 -13.45
C GLU A 85 6.59 -10.33 -12.92
N VAL A 86 6.75 -9.55 -11.87
CA VAL A 86 8.06 -9.19 -11.29
C VAL A 86 8.72 -10.38 -10.59
N VAL A 87 7.94 -11.18 -9.85
CA VAL A 87 8.49 -12.27 -9.04
C VAL A 87 8.70 -13.53 -9.86
N PHE A 88 7.73 -13.90 -10.70
CA PHE A 88 7.76 -15.18 -11.42
C PHE A 88 8.06 -15.03 -12.93
N GLY A 89 8.03 -13.80 -13.45
CA GLY A 89 8.21 -13.51 -14.87
C GLY A 89 6.94 -13.69 -15.68
N ALA A 90 6.83 -12.99 -16.81
CA ALA A 90 5.78 -13.26 -17.79
C ALA A 90 5.97 -14.66 -18.39
N GLU A 91 4.89 -15.29 -18.86
CA GLU A 91 4.97 -16.61 -19.50
C GLU A 91 6.04 -16.64 -20.60
N GLY A 92 7.04 -17.51 -20.41
CA GLY A 92 8.18 -17.67 -21.33
C GLY A 92 9.37 -16.72 -21.11
N ASN A 93 9.34 -15.86 -20.09
CA ASN A 93 10.45 -14.98 -19.72
C ASN A 93 11.12 -15.46 -18.41
N SER A 94 12.44 -15.70 -18.46
CA SER A 94 13.25 -16.20 -17.33
C SER A 94 13.73 -15.08 -16.39
N GLU A 95 13.25 -13.85 -16.54
CA GLU A 95 13.76 -12.67 -15.80
C GLU A 95 13.05 -12.39 -14.47
N GLY A 96 12.15 -13.28 -14.02
CA GLY A 96 11.48 -13.14 -12.73
C GLY A 96 12.44 -13.27 -11.55
N LEU A 97 12.21 -12.48 -10.53
CA LEU A 97 13.01 -12.42 -9.29
C LEU A 97 13.29 -13.81 -8.68
N ALA A 98 12.26 -14.69 -8.69
CA ALA A 98 12.33 -16.04 -8.10
C ALA A 98 13.44 -16.91 -8.70
N ASN A 99 13.89 -16.65 -9.93
CA ASN A 99 14.93 -17.41 -10.59
C ASN A 99 16.34 -17.21 -9.99
N ASN A 100 16.55 -16.08 -9.29
CA ASN A 100 17.83 -15.75 -8.63
C ASN A 100 17.78 -15.85 -7.10
N LEU A 101 16.61 -16.14 -6.52
CA LEU A 101 16.50 -16.32 -5.07
C LEU A 101 17.23 -17.60 -4.64
N LYS A 102 18.03 -17.47 -3.60
CA LYS A 102 18.69 -18.60 -2.97
C LYS A 102 17.80 -19.20 -1.88
N PRO A 103 17.93 -20.50 -1.56
CA PRO A 103 17.27 -21.05 -0.40
C PRO A 103 17.54 -20.21 0.85
N GLY A 104 16.48 -19.88 1.61
CA GLY A 104 16.57 -19.00 2.78
C GLY A 104 16.40 -17.50 2.48
N SER A 105 16.30 -17.09 1.19
CA SER A 105 15.96 -15.70 0.83
C SER A 105 14.60 -15.30 1.39
N LEU A 106 14.47 -14.04 1.80
CA LEU A 106 13.23 -13.46 2.30
C LEU A 106 12.68 -12.42 1.32
N LEU A 107 11.44 -12.59 0.91
CA LEU A 107 10.68 -11.64 0.12
C LEU A 107 9.59 -11.00 0.98
N ILE A 108 9.53 -9.65 1.02
CA ILE A 108 8.53 -8.88 1.77
C ILE A 108 7.67 -8.10 0.78
N ASP A 109 6.40 -8.49 0.64
CA ASP A 109 5.42 -7.73 -0.14
C ASP A 109 4.74 -6.68 0.74
N MET A 110 5.07 -5.40 0.51
CA MET A 110 4.49 -4.26 1.22
C MET A 110 3.37 -3.56 0.43
N GLY A 111 3.06 -4.05 -0.77
CA GLY A 111 1.91 -3.64 -1.55
C GLY A 111 0.59 -4.19 -1.01
N THR A 112 -0.52 -3.70 -1.55
CA THR A 112 -1.84 -4.32 -1.32
C THR A 112 -2.10 -5.32 -2.43
N THR A 113 -2.08 -6.60 -2.07
CA THR A 113 -2.20 -7.73 -2.99
C THR A 113 -3.35 -8.63 -2.54
N SER A 114 -4.06 -9.24 -3.48
CA SER A 114 -5.13 -10.21 -3.19
C SER A 114 -4.63 -11.30 -2.25
N VAL A 115 -5.38 -11.59 -1.19
CA VAL A 115 -5.07 -12.65 -0.20
C VAL A 115 -4.88 -14.01 -0.86
N LEU A 116 -5.75 -14.34 -1.83
CA LEU A 116 -5.70 -15.61 -2.54
C LEU A 116 -4.41 -15.73 -3.37
N LYS A 117 -4.05 -14.66 -4.08
CA LYS A 117 -2.80 -14.59 -4.86
C LYS A 117 -1.57 -14.62 -3.94
N THR A 118 -1.57 -13.87 -2.84
CA THR A 118 -0.49 -13.86 -1.84
C THR A 118 -0.18 -15.27 -1.34
N ARG A 119 -1.20 -16.05 -0.99
CA ARG A 119 -1.02 -17.44 -0.55
C ARG A 119 -0.46 -18.34 -1.64
N ALA A 120 -0.93 -18.17 -2.88
CA ALA A 120 -0.42 -18.92 -4.02
C ALA A 120 1.04 -18.57 -4.32
N PHE A 121 1.42 -17.29 -4.27
CA PHE A 121 2.80 -16.82 -4.45
C PHE A 121 3.73 -17.37 -3.38
N ALA A 122 3.32 -17.33 -2.13
CA ALA A 122 4.10 -17.87 -1.03
C ALA A 122 4.35 -19.38 -1.19
N THR A 123 3.30 -20.16 -1.50
CA THR A 123 3.44 -21.61 -1.76
C THR A 123 4.40 -21.89 -2.92
N LYS A 124 4.31 -21.11 -4.02
CA LYS A 124 5.20 -21.24 -5.17
C LYS A 124 6.65 -20.91 -4.80
N LEU A 125 6.86 -19.90 -3.93
CA LEU A 125 8.19 -19.48 -3.50
C LEU A 125 8.82 -20.47 -2.50
N GLU A 126 8.03 -21.06 -1.61
CA GLU A 126 8.47 -22.11 -0.68
C GLU A 126 9.09 -23.32 -1.38
N MET A 127 8.61 -23.65 -2.58
CA MET A 127 9.17 -24.75 -3.40
C MET A 127 10.64 -24.49 -3.80
N SER A 128 11.08 -23.22 -3.85
CA SER A 128 12.48 -22.85 -4.06
C SER A 128 13.28 -22.71 -2.76
N GLY A 129 12.66 -22.97 -1.61
CA GLY A 129 13.27 -22.81 -0.28
C GLY A 129 13.35 -21.36 0.20
N SER A 130 12.62 -20.44 -0.43
CA SER A 130 12.56 -19.04 -0.06
C SER A 130 11.31 -18.74 0.78
N GLU A 131 11.33 -17.66 1.58
CA GLU A 131 10.26 -17.29 2.51
C GLU A 131 9.52 -16.05 1.98
N TRP A 132 8.20 -16.02 2.23
CA TRP A 132 7.32 -14.90 1.91
C TRP A 132 6.76 -14.26 3.19
N VAL A 133 6.76 -12.93 3.22
CA VAL A 133 6.06 -12.11 4.22
C VAL A 133 5.19 -11.10 3.48
N ASP A 134 3.88 -11.10 3.75
CA ASP A 134 2.99 -10.03 3.34
C ASP A 134 2.93 -8.96 4.45
N ALA A 135 3.30 -7.75 4.10
CA ALA A 135 3.45 -6.65 5.05
C ALA A 135 2.83 -5.33 4.54
N PRO A 136 1.56 -5.35 4.10
CA PRO A 136 0.91 -4.15 3.60
C PRO A 136 0.86 -3.04 4.63
N VAL A 137 0.81 -1.80 4.13
CA VAL A 137 1.02 -0.59 4.92
C VAL A 137 -0.19 0.34 4.94
N SER A 138 -0.27 1.16 5.98
CA SER A 138 -1.21 2.27 6.10
C SER A 138 -0.49 3.50 6.66
N GLY A 139 -0.90 4.72 6.22
CA GLY A 139 -0.33 6.00 6.65
C GLY A 139 -0.01 6.96 5.50
N GLY A 140 0.00 6.45 4.26
CA GLY A 140 0.27 7.24 3.05
C GLY A 140 1.72 7.72 2.95
N THR A 141 1.97 8.62 2.01
CA THR A 141 3.32 9.12 1.69
C THR A 141 3.99 9.82 2.86
N THR A 142 3.24 10.61 3.63
CA THR A 142 3.75 11.31 4.82
C THR A 142 4.31 10.35 5.87
N ALA A 143 3.62 9.23 6.12
CA ALA A 143 4.11 8.22 7.06
C ALA A 143 5.30 7.44 6.49
N ALA A 144 5.34 7.20 5.17
CA ALA A 144 6.49 6.59 4.52
C ALA A 144 7.74 7.48 4.62
N GLU A 145 7.59 8.79 4.38
CA GLU A 145 8.66 9.79 4.52
C GLU A 145 9.21 9.89 5.94
N SER A 146 8.34 9.80 6.94
CA SER A 146 8.73 9.88 8.36
C SER A 146 9.19 8.54 8.95
N GLY A 147 8.94 7.41 8.28
CA GLY A 147 9.21 6.06 8.81
C GLY A 147 8.24 5.67 9.92
N THR A 148 7.00 6.14 9.85
CA THR A 148 5.95 5.93 10.86
C THR A 148 4.75 5.13 10.32
N LEU A 149 4.97 4.30 9.28
CA LEU A 149 3.93 3.45 8.74
C LEU A 149 3.33 2.51 9.79
N THR A 150 2.04 2.26 9.67
CA THR A 150 1.40 1.11 10.31
C THR A 150 1.54 -0.07 9.36
N ILE A 151 2.15 -1.16 9.82
CA ILE A 151 2.48 -2.34 9.02
C ILE A 151 1.74 -3.55 9.58
N MET A 152 0.98 -4.23 8.74
CA MET A 152 0.18 -5.41 9.07
C MET A 152 0.88 -6.63 8.49
N VAL A 153 1.43 -7.52 9.32
CA VAL A 153 2.35 -8.57 8.86
C VAL A 153 1.70 -9.94 8.91
N GLY A 154 1.73 -10.65 7.78
CA GLY A 154 1.43 -12.08 7.67
C GLY A 154 2.68 -12.85 7.28
N GLY A 155 2.83 -14.05 7.84
CA GLY A 155 3.97 -14.92 7.58
C GLY A 155 4.33 -15.76 8.80
N SER A 156 5.21 -16.76 8.63
CA SER A 156 5.68 -17.56 9.75
C SER A 156 6.37 -16.70 10.81
N ASN A 157 6.37 -17.15 12.07
CA ASN A 157 7.09 -16.46 13.15
C ASN A 157 8.59 -16.28 12.84
N GLN A 158 9.18 -17.21 12.10
CA GLN A 158 10.60 -17.13 11.71
C GLN A 158 10.80 -16.04 10.64
N ALA A 159 10.00 -16.04 9.60
CA ALA A 159 10.04 -15.04 8.52
C ALA A 159 9.75 -13.63 9.08
N PHE A 160 8.77 -13.51 9.97
CA PHE A 160 8.48 -12.24 10.65
C PHE A 160 9.69 -11.71 11.42
N LYS A 161 10.39 -12.56 12.21
CA LYS A 161 11.59 -12.15 12.95
C LYS A 161 12.71 -11.66 12.03
N LYS A 162 12.90 -12.30 10.87
CA LYS A 162 13.87 -11.88 9.85
C LYS A 162 13.49 -10.56 9.19
N ALA A 163 12.18 -10.33 8.96
CA ALA A 163 11.65 -9.10 8.36
C ALA A 163 11.71 -7.90 9.33
N LEU A 164 11.56 -8.15 10.64
CA LEU A 164 11.31 -7.13 11.65
C LEU A 164 12.32 -5.97 11.65
N PRO A 165 13.64 -6.17 11.56
CA PRO A 165 14.61 -5.07 11.53
C PRO A 165 14.35 -4.10 10.38
N TRP A 166 14.00 -4.60 9.21
CA TRP A 166 13.68 -3.81 8.02
C TRP A 166 12.36 -3.05 8.16
N LEU A 167 11.34 -3.72 8.69
CA LEU A 167 10.04 -3.12 8.93
C LEU A 167 10.11 -1.98 9.95
N GLN A 168 10.99 -2.10 10.97
CA GLN A 168 11.20 -1.09 12.00
C GLN A 168 11.82 0.21 11.48
N ILE A 169 12.53 0.17 10.34
CA ILE A 169 13.02 1.38 9.65
C ILE A 169 11.85 2.14 8.99
N LEU A 170 10.87 1.41 8.48
CA LEU A 170 9.78 1.93 7.67
C LEU A 170 8.52 2.29 8.48
N GLY A 171 8.35 1.68 9.65
CA GLY A 171 7.13 1.82 10.42
C GLY A 171 7.33 1.90 11.93
N GLU A 172 6.34 2.50 12.59
CA GLU A 172 6.28 2.63 14.05
C GLU A 172 5.38 1.56 14.68
N ARG A 173 4.26 1.23 14.01
CA ARG A 173 3.30 0.22 14.47
C ARG A 173 3.37 -1.01 13.56
N ILE A 174 3.97 -2.07 14.08
CA ILE A 174 4.17 -3.32 13.34
C ILE A 174 3.42 -4.42 14.10
N THR A 175 2.43 -5.02 13.44
CA THR A 175 1.60 -6.06 14.06
C THR A 175 1.75 -7.34 13.24
N HIS A 176 2.27 -8.39 13.86
CA HIS A 176 2.19 -9.75 13.31
C HIS A 176 0.78 -10.29 13.54
N VAL A 177 0.00 -10.33 12.45
CA VAL A 177 -1.44 -10.67 12.49
C VAL A 177 -1.67 -12.18 12.50
N GLY A 178 -0.80 -12.92 11.83
CA GLY A 178 -0.89 -14.38 11.70
C GLY A 178 -0.04 -14.92 10.56
N ASP A 179 -0.38 -16.11 10.09
CA ASP A 179 0.32 -16.77 8.99
C ASP A 179 0.16 -16.01 7.65
N THR A 180 0.81 -16.50 6.61
CA THR A 180 0.82 -15.90 5.27
C THR A 180 -0.59 -15.55 4.76
N GLY A 181 -0.74 -14.31 4.32
CA GLY A 181 -1.99 -13.70 3.88
C GLY A 181 -2.76 -12.98 5.00
N ALA A 182 -2.36 -13.14 6.29
CA ALA A 182 -3.04 -12.46 7.40
C ALA A 182 -2.81 -10.95 7.38
N GLY A 183 -1.66 -10.48 6.93
CA GLY A 183 -1.38 -9.05 6.71
C GLY A 183 -2.32 -8.46 5.66
N GLN A 184 -2.50 -9.15 4.53
CA GLN A 184 -3.42 -8.73 3.48
C GLN A 184 -4.88 -8.78 3.92
N ILE A 185 -5.29 -9.75 4.77
CA ILE A 185 -6.63 -9.77 5.38
C ILE A 185 -6.83 -8.52 6.25
N ALA A 186 -5.84 -8.18 7.09
CA ALA A 186 -5.90 -6.97 7.91
C ALA A 186 -5.96 -5.70 7.06
N LYS A 187 -5.21 -5.68 5.95
CA LYS A 187 -5.27 -4.57 4.98
C LYS A 187 -6.61 -4.48 4.28
N SER A 188 -7.21 -5.59 3.86
CA SER A 188 -8.57 -5.62 3.30
C SER A 188 -9.58 -5.01 4.30
N ALA A 189 -9.53 -5.43 5.57
CA ALA A 189 -10.37 -4.86 6.62
C ALA A 189 -10.13 -3.33 6.79
N ASN A 190 -8.86 -2.88 6.77
CA ASN A 190 -8.53 -1.46 6.79
C ASN A 190 -9.17 -0.71 5.61
N GLN A 191 -9.03 -1.22 4.39
CA GLN A 191 -9.52 -0.55 3.18
C GLN A 191 -11.06 -0.52 3.12
N MET A 192 -11.72 -1.56 3.62
CA MET A 192 -13.17 -1.56 3.81
C MET A 192 -13.60 -0.42 4.72
N ILE A 193 -13.01 -0.31 5.93
CA ILE A 193 -13.35 0.75 6.90
C ILE A 193 -13.05 2.13 6.31
N VAL A 194 -11.91 2.29 5.65
CA VAL A 194 -11.52 3.55 4.99
C VAL A 194 -12.54 3.94 3.93
N GLY A 195 -12.86 3.05 2.99
CA GLY A 195 -13.78 3.34 1.89
C GLY A 195 -15.20 3.65 2.36
N LEU A 196 -15.72 2.87 3.31
CA LEU A 196 -17.04 3.10 3.92
C LEU A 196 -17.08 4.43 4.67
N THR A 197 -16.03 4.75 5.44
CA THR A 197 -15.98 6.00 6.21
C THR A 197 -15.86 7.22 5.31
N ILE A 198 -15.11 7.14 4.21
CA ILE A 198 -15.05 8.22 3.20
C ILE A 198 -16.45 8.49 2.63
N GLY A 199 -17.18 7.42 2.26
CA GLY A 199 -18.56 7.53 1.79
C GLY A 199 -19.47 8.18 2.83
N ALA A 200 -19.43 7.71 4.07
CA ALA A 200 -20.24 8.26 5.16
C ALA A 200 -19.98 9.76 5.43
N VAL A 201 -18.70 10.18 5.39
CA VAL A 201 -18.33 11.60 5.55
C VAL A 201 -18.84 12.43 4.38
N ALA A 202 -18.72 11.93 3.15
CA ALA A 202 -19.21 12.62 1.95
C ALA A 202 -20.73 12.75 1.95
N GLU A 203 -21.48 11.72 2.34
CA GLU A 203 -22.94 11.75 2.50
C GLU A 203 -23.36 12.75 3.59
N ALA A 204 -22.68 12.76 4.74
CA ALA A 204 -22.95 13.70 5.83
C ALA A 204 -22.75 15.16 5.39
N PHE A 205 -21.70 15.45 4.63
CA PHE A 205 -21.46 16.80 4.11
C PHE A 205 -22.47 17.20 3.03
N THR A 206 -22.83 16.29 2.15
CA THR A 206 -23.88 16.51 1.13
C THR A 206 -25.23 16.77 1.80
N LEU A 207 -25.60 16.00 2.84
CA LEU A 207 -26.82 16.21 3.60
C LEU A 207 -26.84 17.59 4.28
N ALA A 208 -25.72 18.01 4.89
CA ALA A 208 -25.59 19.30 5.54
C ALA A 208 -25.78 20.46 4.54
N ASP A 209 -25.07 20.42 3.42
CA ASP A 209 -25.11 21.42 2.37
C ASP A 209 -26.53 21.57 1.81
N ALA A 210 -27.19 20.45 1.51
CA ALA A 210 -28.57 20.41 1.03
C ALA A 210 -29.59 21.04 2.03
N ASN A 211 -29.23 21.16 3.30
CA ASN A 211 -30.04 21.78 4.34
C ASN A 211 -29.51 23.17 4.78
N GLY A 212 -28.61 23.77 4.01
CA GLY A 212 -28.08 25.13 4.23
C GLY A 212 -27.10 25.21 5.41
N VAL A 213 -26.47 24.09 5.78
CA VAL A 213 -25.44 24.06 6.84
C VAL A 213 -24.08 23.81 6.21
N GLU A 214 -23.13 24.70 6.48
CA GLU A 214 -21.77 24.59 5.97
C GLU A 214 -21.10 23.28 6.40
N PRO A 215 -20.55 22.45 5.48
CA PRO A 215 -19.84 21.22 5.81
C PRO A 215 -18.70 21.40 6.81
N ALA A 216 -18.03 22.57 6.80
CA ALA A 216 -16.97 22.90 7.76
C ALA A 216 -17.49 22.92 9.20
N LYS A 217 -18.71 23.44 9.44
CA LYS A 217 -19.34 23.48 10.77
C LYS A 217 -19.77 22.09 11.24
N ILE A 218 -20.25 21.26 10.31
CA ILE A 218 -20.55 19.85 10.62
C ILE A 218 -19.27 19.12 11.02
N ARG A 219 -18.18 19.28 10.27
CA ARG A 219 -16.87 18.66 10.59
C ARG A 219 -16.42 19.07 12.00
N GLU A 220 -16.49 20.36 12.34
CA GLU A 220 -16.13 20.89 13.66
C GLU A 220 -16.99 20.28 14.77
N ALA A 221 -18.30 20.21 14.58
CA ALA A 221 -19.24 19.68 15.57
C ALA A 221 -19.07 18.17 15.83
N LEU A 222 -18.58 17.41 14.86
CA LEU A 222 -18.37 15.97 14.97
C LEU A 222 -17.03 15.60 15.64
N PHE A 223 -16.09 16.55 15.77
CA PHE A 223 -14.84 16.29 16.45
C PHE A 223 -15.05 16.02 17.95
N GLY A 224 -14.38 15.00 18.46
CA GLY A 224 -14.49 14.58 19.84
C GLY A 224 -15.68 13.66 20.16
N GLY A 225 -16.63 13.47 19.22
CA GLY A 225 -17.72 12.50 19.32
C GLY A 225 -17.39 11.14 18.69
N PHE A 226 -18.34 10.20 18.73
CA PHE A 226 -18.18 8.86 18.16
C PHE A 226 -17.99 8.85 16.63
N ALA A 227 -18.42 9.88 15.91
CA ALA A 227 -18.21 10.03 14.47
C ALA A 227 -16.78 10.49 14.13
N HIS A 228 -15.97 10.86 15.13
CA HIS A 228 -14.59 11.28 14.91
C HIS A 228 -13.75 10.14 14.31
N SER A 229 -13.02 10.45 13.28
CA SER A 229 -12.11 9.52 12.62
C SER A 229 -10.97 10.27 11.91
N ARG A 230 -9.86 9.59 11.66
CA ARG A 230 -8.78 10.14 10.85
C ARG A 230 -9.24 10.49 9.43
N ILE A 231 -10.26 9.80 8.93
CA ILE A 231 -10.90 10.12 7.65
C ILE A 231 -11.63 11.47 7.73
N LEU A 232 -12.45 11.69 8.75
CA LEU A 232 -13.13 12.97 8.96
C LEU A 232 -12.11 14.13 9.09
N GLU A 233 -10.97 13.89 9.75
CA GLU A 233 -9.91 14.89 9.86
C GLU A 233 -9.29 15.23 8.51
N LEU A 234 -8.78 14.26 7.79
CA LEU A 234 -7.96 14.49 6.61
C LEU A 234 -8.78 14.60 5.32
N HIS A 235 -9.67 13.63 5.07
CA HIS A 235 -10.48 13.61 3.85
C HIS A 235 -11.61 14.63 3.95
N GLY A 236 -12.22 14.79 5.13
CA GLY A 236 -13.22 15.85 5.34
C GLY A 236 -12.66 17.25 5.09
N GLU A 237 -11.41 17.52 5.50
CA GLU A 237 -10.75 18.80 5.19
C GLU A 237 -10.52 18.98 3.68
N ARG A 238 -10.07 17.94 2.97
CA ARG A 238 -9.87 17.96 1.52
C ARG A 238 -11.19 18.18 0.77
N MET A 239 -12.26 17.51 1.20
CA MET A 239 -13.60 17.67 0.66
C MET A 239 -14.08 19.13 0.77
N ILE A 240 -13.91 19.76 1.94
CA ILE A 240 -14.28 21.16 2.17
C ILE A 240 -13.43 22.11 1.31
N LYS A 241 -12.15 21.82 1.13
CA LYS A 241 -11.23 22.64 0.31
C LYS A 241 -11.29 22.31 -1.19
N GLU A 242 -12.06 21.31 -1.58
CA GLU A 242 -12.06 20.74 -2.94
C GLU A 242 -10.66 20.37 -3.46
N ASP A 243 -9.78 19.98 -2.55
CA ASP A 243 -8.41 19.53 -2.87
C ASP A 243 -8.42 18.03 -3.17
N PHE A 244 -8.63 17.70 -4.43
CA PHE A 244 -8.71 16.33 -4.93
C PHE A 244 -7.43 15.87 -5.63
N GLN A 245 -6.31 16.57 -5.43
CA GLN A 245 -5.00 16.11 -5.89
C GLN A 245 -4.65 14.75 -5.25
N ALA A 246 -4.31 13.78 -6.08
CA ALA A 246 -4.12 12.41 -5.63
C ALA A 246 -2.97 12.24 -4.62
N ARG A 247 -3.32 11.82 -3.42
CA ARG A 247 -2.43 11.23 -2.40
C ARG A 247 -2.67 9.73 -2.28
N ALA A 248 -3.91 9.32 -2.56
CA ALA A 248 -4.32 7.94 -2.76
C ALA A 248 -5.48 7.94 -3.77
N LYS A 249 -5.30 7.24 -4.90
CA LYS A 249 -6.23 7.30 -6.03
C LYS A 249 -7.52 6.54 -5.78
N CYS A 250 -8.65 7.04 -6.30
CA CYS A 250 -9.94 6.33 -6.31
C CYS A 250 -9.84 4.94 -6.95
N SER A 251 -9.08 4.82 -8.05
CA SER A 251 -8.87 3.54 -8.75
C SER A 251 -8.22 2.47 -7.87
N ILE A 252 -7.29 2.87 -7.00
CA ILE A 252 -6.65 1.95 -6.04
C ILE A 252 -7.65 1.53 -4.95
N GLN A 253 -8.42 2.47 -4.40
CA GLN A 253 -9.44 2.15 -3.39
C GLN A 253 -10.50 1.19 -3.95
N ARG A 254 -10.95 1.44 -5.18
CA ARG A 254 -11.87 0.53 -5.87
C ARG A 254 -11.30 -0.88 -6.03
N LYS A 255 -10.03 -1.00 -6.45
CA LYS A 255 -9.32 -2.28 -6.55
C LYS A 255 -9.32 -3.00 -5.20
N ASP A 256 -8.92 -2.31 -4.14
CA ASP A 256 -8.82 -2.88 -2.79
C ASP A 256 -10.20 -3.38 -2.27
N ILE A 257 -11.28 -2.64 -2.55
CA ILE A 257 -12.65 -3.06 -2.20
C ILE A 257 -13.07 -4.30 -2.98
N LYS A 258 -12.76 -4.37 -4.28
CA LYS A 258 -13.06 -5.57 -5.10
C LYS A 258 -12.35 -6.81 -4.56
N GLU A 259 -11.06 -6.70 -4.26
CA GLU A 259 -10.29 -7.80 -3.66
C GLU A 259 -10.87 -8.25 -2.31
N ALA A 260 -11.38 -7.30 -1.49
CA ALA A 260 -12.07 -7.63 -0.24
C ALA A 260 -13.41 -8.39 -0.47
N ILE A 261 -14.18 -8.00 -1.49
CA ILE A 261 -15.43 -8.69 -1.86
C ILE A 261 -15.13 -10.10 -2.43
N GLU A 262 -14.10 -10.24 -3.25
CA GLU A 262 -13.65 -11.54 -3.76
C GLU A 262 -13.24 -12.48 -2.61
N LEU A 263 -12.48 -11.96 -1.64
CA LEU A 263 -12.11 -12.72 -0.44
C LEU A 263 -13.34 -13.12 0.38
N ALA A 264 -14.29 -12.20 0.57
CA ALA A 264 -15.53 -12.46 1.29
C ALA A 264 -16.35 -13.57 0.61
N SER A 265 -16.49 -13.51 -0.72
CA SER A 265 -17.16 -14.52 -1.52
C SER A 265 -16.49 -15.89 -1.38
N ALA A 266 -15.16 -15.96 -1.45
CA ALA A 266 -14.39 -17.19 -1.28
C ALA A 266 -14.52 -17.79 0.14
N SER A 267 -14.88 -16.96 1.12
CA SER A 267 -15.05 -17.32 2.53
C SER A 267 -16.51 -17.47 2.95
N ASN A 268 -17.47 -17.40 2.01
CA ASN A 268 -18.91 -17.36 2.27
C ASN A 268 -19.33 -16.28 3.29
N CYS A 269 -18.67 -15.13 3.25
CA CYS A 269 -18.95 -13.96 4.09
C CYS A 269 -19.75 -12.92 3.29
N ASN A 270 -20.82 -12.37 3.87
CA ASN A 270 -21.65 -11.36 3.23
C ASN A 270 -21.30 -9.96 3.75
N LEU A 271 -21.01 -9.00 2.85
CA LEU A 271 -20.59 -7.65 3.17
C LEU A 271 -21.47 -6.59 2.45
N PRO A 272 -22.78 -6.49 2.77
CA PRO A 272 -23.75 -5.71 1.99
C PRO A 272 -23.43 -4.22 1.93
N SER A 273 -22.89 -3.63 3.00
CA SER A 273 -22.48 -2.21 3.00
C SER A 273 -21.31 -1.96 2.05
N LEU A 274 -20.38 -2.92 1.96
CA LEU A 274 -19.23 -2.82 1.08
C LEU A 274 -19.63 -2.94 -0.40
N GLU A 275 -20.55 -3.83 -0.72
CA GLU A 275 -21.11 -3.99 -2.07
C GLU A 275 -21.82 -2.70 -2.53
N THR A 276 -22.56 -2.04 -1.62
CA THR A 276 -23.19 -0.75 -1.92
C THR A 276 -22.13 0.34 -2.13
N ASN A 277 -21.11 0.40 -1.29
CA ASN A 277 -20.04 1.37 -1.39
C ASN A 277 -19.22 1.17 -2.68
N LEU A 278 -19.00 -0.07 -3.13
CA LEU A 278 -18.30 -0.35 -4.40
C LEU A 278 -18.93 0.37 -5.59
N LYS A 279 -20.27 0.48 -5.65
CA LYS A 279 -20.98 1.17 -6.74
C LYS A 279 -20.59 2.65 -6.86
N LEU A 280 -20.30 3.31 -5.74
CA LEU A 280 -19.82 4.69 -5.73
C LEU A 280 -18.41 4.80 -6.33
N TRP A 281 -17.53 3.84 -5.99
CA TRP A 281 -16.19 3.78 -6.56
C TRP A 281 -16.19 3.37 -8.04
N ASP A 282 -17.10 2.48 -8.47
CA ASP A 282 -17.30 2.15 -9.88
C ASP A 282 -17.70 3.39 -10.67
N TYR A 283 -18.65 4.19 -10.16
CA TYR A 283 -19.06 5.46 -10.75
C TYR A 283 -17.87 6.42 -10.94
N MET A 284 -16.95 6.52 -9.96
CA MET A 284 -15.75 7.35 -10.11
C MET A 284 -14.87 6.94 -11.30
N ILE A 285 -14.82 5.65 -11.61
CA ILE A 285 -14.05 5.15 -12.77
C ILE A 285 -14.79 5.44 -14.08
N GLU A 286 -16.11 5.19 -14.12
CA GLU A 286 -16.96 5.43 -15.29
C GLU A 286 -16.95 6.90 -15.73
N GLU A 287 -16.88 7.83 -14.75
CA GLU A 287 -16.81 9.27 -15.00
C GLU A 287 -15.35 9.79 -15.16
N ASN A 288 -14.34 8.91 -15.37
CA ASN A 288 -12.94 9.26 -15.55
C ASN A 288 -12.29 10.01 -14.35
N MET A 289 -12.82 9.82 -13.15
CA MET A 289 -12.30 10.40 -11.90
C MET A 289 -11.40 9.44 -11.11
N GLY A 290 -11.01 8.32 -11.69
CA GLY A 290 -10.21 7.28 -11.04
C GLY A 290 -8.83 7.74 -10.56
N ASP A 291 -8.27 8.76 -11.19
CA ASP A 291 -6.96 9.33 -10.84
C ASP A 291 -7.02 10.40 -9.75
N LEU A 292 -8.22 10.81 -9.32
CA LEU A 292 -8.40 11.75 -8.22
C LEU A 292 -8.15 11.10 -6.86
N ASP A 293 -7.94 11.95 -5.83
CA ASP A 293 -7.83 11.51 -4.43
C ASP A 293 -9.16 10.87 -3.94
N HIS A 294 -9.07 9.96 -3.00
CA HIS A 294 -10.22 9.31 -2.35
C HIS A 294 -11.31 10.29 -1.88
N SER A 295 -10.92 11.50 -1.44
CA SER A 295 -11.85 12.55 -1.01
C SER A 295 -12.77 13.04 -2.14
N ALA A 296 -12.37 12.82 -3.40
CA ALA A 296 -13.21 13.14 -4.57
C ALA A 296 -14.49 12.30 -4.65
N LEU A 297 -14.66 11.26 -3.81
CA LEU A 297 -15.92 10.52 -3.71
C LEU A 297 -17.11 11.43 -3.36
N LEU A 298 -16.86 12.59 -2.76
CA LEU A 298 -17.86 13.65 -2.56
C LEU A 298 -18.54 14.05 -3.88
N LEU A 299 -17.80 14.12 -4.98
CA LEU A 299 -18.36 14.53 -6.30
C LEU A 299 -19.39 13.53 -6.81
N ALA A 300 -19.16 12.23 -6.59
CA ALA A 300 -20.10 11.18 -6.96
C ALA A 300 -21.41 11.26 -6.16
N ILE A 301 -21.35 11.69 -4.89
CA ILE A 301 -22.49 11.71 -3.98
C ILE A 301 -23.26 13.03 -4.10
N SER A 302 -22.57 14.16 -4.21
CA SER A 302 -23.21 15.49 -4.33
C SER A 302 -23.80 15.76 -5.73
N GLY A 303 -23.48 14.92 -6.72
CA GLY A 303 -23.87 15.14 -8.11
C GLY A 303 -23.15 16.33 -8.79
N GLN A 304 -22.14 16.89 -8.17
CA GLN A 304 -21.32 17.96 -8.73
C GLN A 304 -20.38 17.39 -9.79
N LYS A 305 -20.60 17.70 -11.06
CA LYS A 305 -19.63 17.41 -12.12
C LYS A 305 -18.56 18.49 -12.07
N LYS A 306 -17.33 18.12 -11.74
CA LYS A 306 -16.18 18.99 -12.00
C LYS A 306 -15.87 18.89 -13.49
N GLU A 307 -15.93 20.00 -14.23
CA GLU A 307 -15.30 20.06 -15.55
C GLU A 307 -13.83 19.68 -15.38
N ALA A 308 -13.38 18.68 -16.15
CA ALA A 308 -11.99 18.25 -16.12
C ALA A 308 -11.08 19.43 -16.52
N PRO A 309 -9.94 19.63 -15.85
CA PRO A 309 -8.99 20.68 -16.19
C PRO A 309 -8.37 20.50 -17.57
#